data_a4a4b3ca3bdcdda898e8dce5a033eb59
#
_entry.id   a4a4b3ca3bdcdda898e8dce5a033eb59
#
_cell.length_a   1.000
_cell.length_b   1.000
_cell.length_c   1.000
_cell.angle_alpha   90.00
_cell.angle_beta   90.00
_cell.angle_gamma   90.00
#
_symmetry.space_group_name_H-M   'P 1'
#
loop_
_entity.id
_entity.type
_entity.pdbx_description
1 polymer ?
#
loop_
_entity_poly.entity_id
_entity_poly.type
_entity_poly.pdbx_seq_one_letter_code
_entity_poly.pdbx_strand_id
1 'polypeptide(L)'
;MGHLGGGVDAGVGASGHGETDGLTQHGGQGRGEDPLDGAQPGLGGPPGEEGAVVGQVEADAWHAPIEPHRLRASTRLAAVSTTTLSVDCGGGGIKASVLDCEGNIISRAVRTPTPYPLPPEKLVETIASLASQLPGADRVTVGMPGMIRHGVVVATPHYITKDGPRSRVLPDLVEAWGRFDMGAAVSRALGIPSLVLNDAEVAGAGVVTGHGLEMIVTLGTGLGNAVFDNGVLAPHVEVSQGPVRWGLTYDDYIGEHERLRLGDAHWSRRVRRVVDALRPMYLWDRLYLGGGNSRRITAAQLAKIGDDVVVVPNEAGMTGGARCWDMARP
;
A
#
# COMPACT_ATOMS: atom_id res chain seq x y z
N MET A 1 -24.87 31.66 -59.46
CA MET A 1 -24.38 33.04 -59.49
C MET A 1 -23.41 33.21 -58.40
N GLY A 2 -22.17 33.16 -58.51
CA GLY A 2 -21.20 33.92 -59.35
C GLY A 2 -20.18 34.39 -58.32
N HIS A 3 -19.10 33.85 -58.36
CA HIS A 3 -17.76 34.17 -58.94
C HIS A 3 -16.87 34.90 -57.97
N LEU A 4 -15.72 34.23 -57.66
CA LEU A 4 -14.33 34.57 -58.03
C LEU A 4 -13.78 35.78 -57.29
N GLY A 5 -12.58 35.77 -56.78
CA GLY A 5 -11.32 35.17 -57.11
C GLY A 5 -10.23 35.84 -56.37
N GLY A 6 -9.14 35.24 -56.37
CA GLY A 6 -7.80 35.64 -56.70
C GLY A 6 -7.06 36.30 -55.50
N GLY A 7 -5.84 36.04 -55.21
CA GLY A 7 -4.72 35.40 -55.82
C GLY A 7 -3.46 36.08 -55.31
N VAL A 8 -2.40 35.25 -55.07
CA VAL A 8 -0.95 35.49 -55.29
C VAL A 8 -0.34 36.81 -54.73
N ASP A 9 0.86 36.88 -54.17
CA ASP A 9 2.15 36.26 -54.42
C ASP A 9 3.19 36.69 -53.35
N ALA A 10 4.09 35.82 -53.02
CA ALA A 10 5.52 35.84 -53.16
C ALA A 10 6.39 36.96 -52.52
N GLY A 11 7.52 36.54 -51.92
CA GLY A 11 8.74 37.31 -51.70
C GLY A 11 9.53 36.76 -50.51
N VAL A 12 10.38 35.79 -50.62
CA VAL A 12 11.80 35.69 -51.04
C VAL A 12 12.73 36.69 -50.33
N GLY A 13 13.77 36.15 -49.68
CA GLY A 13 14.98 36.83 -49.20
C GLY A 13 15.51 36.16 -47.94
N ALA A 14 16.33 35.24 -47.95
CA ALA A 14 17.73 34.92 -48.31
C ALA A 14 18.75 35.58 -47.37
N SER A 15 19.57 34.66 -46.81
CA SER A 15 20.99 34.71 -46.55
C SER A 15 21.51 35.28 -45.24
N GLY A 16 22.40 34.48 -44.62
CA GLY A 16 23.43 34.95 -43.71
C GLY A 16 24.10 33.83 -42.95
N HIS A 17 25.18 33.35 -43.50
CA HIS A 17 26.13 32.35 -42.95
C HIS A 17 26.71 32.66 -41.59
N GLY A 18 27.14 31.62 -40.90
CA GLY A 18 28.09 31.67 -39.80
C GLY A 18 28.37 30.27 -39.24
N GLU A 19 29.33 29.56 -39.88
CA GLU A 19 30.09 28.42 -39.33
C GLU A 19 30.76 28.83 -38.01
N THR A 20 30.99 27.95 -37.05
CA THR A 20 32.08 26.97 -36.97
C THR A 20 31.99 26.12 -35.69
N ASP A 21 32.26 24.86 -35.88
CA ASP A 21 33.11 23.92 -35.14
C ASP A 21 33.02 23.74 -33.63
N GLY A 22 32.93 22.47 -33.27
CA GLY A 22 33.38 21.97 -31.99
C GLY A 22 32.86 20.58 -31.64
N LEU A 23 33.32 19.55 -32.38
CA LEU A 23 33.28 18.16 -31.96
C LEU A 23 33.89 17.98 -30.58
N THR A 24 33.19 17.27 -29.70
CA THR A 24 33.83 16.14 -28.98
C THR A 24 32.77 15.18 -28.47
N GLN A 25 32.75 14.00 -29.08
CA GLN A 25 32.22 12.78 -28.50
C GLN A 25 33.07 12.42 -27.28
N HIS A 26 32.42 12.23 -26.15
CA HIS A 26 32.93 11.27 -25.15
C HIS A 26 31.73 10.48 -24.64
N GLY A 27 31.62 9.26 -25.15
CA GLY A 27 30.92 8.18 -24.52
C GLY A 27 31.58 7.89 -23.16
N GLY A 28 30.77 7.88 -22.14
CA GLY A 28 31.09 7.47 -20.79
C GLY A 28 29.91 6.78 -20.21
N GLN A 29 29.79 5.48 -20.49
CA GLN A 29 28.95 4.59 -19.69
C GLN A 29 29.57 4.49 -18.29
N GLY A 30 29.24 5.41 -17.42
CA GLY A 30 29.46 5.32 -15.98
C GLY A 30 28.37 4.45 -15.38
N ARG A 31 28.63 3.17 -15.20
CA ARG A 31 27.89 2.33 -14.25
C ARG A 31 28.20 2.92 -12.86
N GLY A 32 27.30 3.72 -12.34
CA GLY A 32 27.36 4.20 -10.97
C GLY A 32 27.18 3.02 -10.02
N GLU A 33 28.27 2.46 -9.55
CA GLU A 33 28.29 1.60 -8.39
C GLU A 33 27.82 2.41 -7.17
N ASP A 34 26.90 1.83 -6.42
CA ASP A 34 26.30 2.44 -5.22
C ASP A 34 27.41 2.56 -4.13
N PRO A 35 27.82 3.75 -3.67
CA PRO A 35 28.99 3.93 -2.81
C PRO A 35 28.87 3.40 -1.38
N LEU A 36 27.84 2.60 -1.08
CA LEU A 36 27.61 2.09 0.28
C LEU A 36 28.08 0.66 0.52
N ASP A 37 28.80 0.03 -0.42
CA ASP A 37 29.34 -1.32 -0.20
C ASP A 37 30.80 -1.33 0.37
N GLY A 38 31.35 -0.21 0.81
CA GLY A 38 32.68 -0.13 1.36
C GLY A 38 32.81 0.74 2.60
N ALA A 39 33.28 0.12 3.67
CA ALA A 39 33.92 0.70 4.86
C ALA A 39 33.06 1.51 5.84
N GLN A 40 32.81 0.93 7.00
CA GLN A 40 32.56 1.70 8.24
C GLN A 40 33.87 2.44 8.65
N PRO A 41 33.82 3.75 8.87
CA PRO A 41 34.93 4.43 9.55
C PRO A 41 34.86 4.06 11.04
N GLY A 42 35.97 3.55 11.56
CA GLY A 42 36.16 3.33 12.99
C GLY A 42 35.99 4.64 13.75
N LEU A 43 35.06 4.67 14.68
CA LEU A 43 34.91 5.74 15.66
C LEU A 43 36.01 5.56 16.72
N GLY A 44 37.06 6.39 16.60
CA GLY A 44 38.03 6.63 17.69
C GLY A 44 37.28 7.32 18.84
N GLY A 45 37.25 6.68 19.99
CA GLY A 45 36.67 7.27 21.22
C GLY A 45 37.47 8.42 21.76
N PRO A 46 36.83 9.44 22.36
CA PRO A 46 37.49 10.45 23.17
C PRO A 46 37.88 9.91 24.55
N PRO A 47 38.90 10.50 25.20
CA PRO A 47 39.38 10.04 26.49
C PRO A 47 38.40 10.39 27.63
N GLY A 48 38.44 9.54 28.66
CA GLY A 48 37.52 9.41 29.76
C GLY A 48 37.15 10.69 30.52
N GLU A 49 35.92 10.67 31.00
CA GLU A 49 35.48 11.38 32.19
C GLU A 49 34.59 10.48 33.04
N GLU A 50 34.70 10.71 34.35
CA GLU A 50 34.31 9.84 35.47
C GLU A 50 32.80 9.64 35.60
N GLY A 51 32.47 8.42 35.97
CA GLY A 51 31.46 7.98 36.96
C GLY A 51 30.14 8.74 37.07
N ALA A 52 29.12 8.33 36.29
CA ALA A 52 27.74 8.35 36.78
C ALA A 52 27.24 6.93 36.82
N VAL A 53 26.99 6.40 38.05
CA VAL A 53 26.33 5.14 38.30
C VAL A 53 24.88 5.26 37.82
N VAL A 54 24.61 4.85 36.59
CA VAL A 54 23.23 4.61 36.13
C VAL A 54 22.82 3.27 36.79
N GLY A 55 21.88 3.34 37.73
CA GLY A 55 21.33 2.18 38.37
C GLY A 55 20.84 1.18 37.33
N GLN A 56 21.21 -0.08 37.51
CA GLN A 56 20.64 -1.21 36.79
C GLN A 56 19.14 -1.19 37.02
N VAL A 57 18.39 -0.81 35.99
CA VAL A 57 16.94 -1.06 35.91
C VAL A 57 16.83 -2.56 35.64
N GLU A 58 16.30 -3.29 36.61
CA GLU A 58 16.05 -4.73 36.47
C GLU A 58 15.22 -4.98 35.20
N ALA A 59 15.75 -5.80 34.31
CA ALA A 59 15.14 -6.16 33.03
C ALA A 59 13.87 -7.03 33.19
N ASP A 60 13.48 -7.37 34.41
CA ASP A 60 12.39 -8.31 34.67
C ASP A 60 11.00 -7.66 34.80
N ALA A 61 10.87 -6.35 34.71
CA ALA A 61 9.59 -5.67 34.90
C ALA A 61 8.68 -5.69 33.66
N TRP A 62 9.16 -6.17 32.49
CA TRP A 62 8.41 -6.15 31.23
C TRP A 62 7.75 -7.48 30.87
N HIS A 63 7.95 -8.56 31.65
CA HIS A 63 7.42 -9.90 31.39
C HIS A 63 6.36 -10.35 32.37
N ALA A 64 5.66 -9.46 33.05
CA ALA A 64 4.47 -9.87 33.77
C ALA A 64 3.43 -10.40 32.79
N PRO A 65 2.96 -11.65 32.85
CA PRO A 65 1.92 -12.15 32.00
C PRO A 65 0.65 -11.36 32.29
N ILE A 66 0.17 -10.61 31.28
CA ILE A 66 -1.18 -10.04 31.31
C ILE A 66 -2.12 -11.25 31.30
N GLU A 67 -2.85 -11.45 32.40
CA GLU A 67 -3.85 -12.51 32.45
C GLU A 67 -4.81 -12.37 31.28
N PRO A 68 -5.06 -13.45 30.53
CA PRO A 68 -6.03 -13.38 29.43
C PRO A 68 -7.40 -13.12 30.04
N HIS A 69 -8.01 -12.00 29.70
CA HIS A 69 -9.42 -11.76 30.00
C HIS A 69 -10.20 -12.98 29.52
N ARG A 70 -10.76 -13.73 30.46
CA ARG A 70 -11.63 -14.87 30.17
C ARG A 70 -12.77 -14.38 29.29
N LEU A 71 -12.69 -14.71 28.01
CA LEU A 71 -13.83 -14.65 27.09
C LEU A 71 -14.89 -15.56 27.72
N ARG A 72 -15.96 -14.98 28.17
CA ARG A 72 -17.14 -15.71 28.64
C ARG A 72 -17.58 -16.60 27.49
N ALA A 73 -17.62 -17.91 27.76
CA ALA A 73 -18.29 -18.87 26.88
C ALA A 73 -19.74 -18.45 26.75
N SER A 74 -20.09 -17.74 25.69
CA SER A 74 -21.46 -17.50 25.32
C SER A 74 -22.01 -18.77 24.68
N THR A 75 -23.10 -19.23 25.23
CA THR A 75 -23.95 -20.33 24.77
C THR A 75 -24.07 -20.29 23.25
N ARG A 76 -23.68 -21.37 22.58
CA ARG A 76 -23.91 -21.59 21.14
C ARG A 76 -25.41 -21.67 20.87
N LEU A 77 -26.06 -20.55 20.70
CA LEU A 77 -27.22 -20.47 19.80
C LEU A 77 -26.65 -20.67 18.39
N ALA A 78 -27.36 -21.44 17.55
CA ALA A 78 -26.99 -21.67 16.16
C ALA A 78 -26.58 -20.33 15.54
N ALA A 79 -25.28 -20.13 15.34
CA ALA A 79 -24.74 -18.89 14.84
C ALA A 79 -25.27 -18.76 13.40
N VAL A 80 -26.18 -17.82 13.17
CA VAL A 80 -26.41 -17.30 11.83
C VAL A 80 -25.02 -16.88 11.35
N SER A 81 -24.46 -17.63 10.41
CA SER A 81 -23.10 -17.40 9.94
C SER A 81 -23.08 -16.09 9.18
N THR A 82 -22.64 -15.00 9.85
CA THR A 82 -22.53 -13.67 9.25
C THR A 82 -21.64 -13.76 8.02
N THR A 83 -22.19 -13.42 6.87
CA THR A 83 -21.46 -13.37 5.61
C THR A 83 -20.94 -11.95 5.34
N THR A 84 -19.76 -11.87 4.74
CA THR A 84 -19.11 -10.59 4.44
C THR A 84 -18.80 -10.48 2.96
N LEU A 85 -19.34 -9.47 2.29
CA LEU A 85 -18.87 -9.06 0.97
C LEU A 85 -17.50 -8.39 1.15
N SER A 86 -16.45 -9.00 0.65
CA SER A 86 -15.10 -8.43 0.65
C SER A 86 -14.78 -7.85 -0.71
N VAL A 87 -14.39 -6.57 -0.73
CA VAL A 87 -14.05 -5.83 -1.94
C VAL A 87 -12.63 -5.32 -1.82
N ASP A 88 -11.77 -5.73 -2.76
CA ASP A 88 -10.37 -5.29 -2.91
C ASP A 88 -10.28 -4.31 -4.08
N CYS A 89 -10.12 -3.04 -3.76
CA CYS A 89 -10.07 -1.95 -4.72
C CYS A 89 -8.62 -1.55 -4.98
N GLY A 90 -8.02 -2.07 -6.04
CA GLY A 90 -6.66 -1.70 -6.46
C GLY A 90 -6.61 -0.62 -7.53
N GLY A 91 -5.41 -0.08 -7.80
CA GLY A 91 -5.19 0.87 -8.87
C GLY A 91 -5.40 0.31 -10.28
N GLY A 92 -5.28 -0.99 -10.48
CA GLY A 92 -5.47 -1.65 -11.80
C GLY A 92 -6.75 -2.46 -11.92
N GLY A 93 -7.49 -2.68 -10.85
CA GLY A 93 -8.72 -3.49 -10.86
C GLY A 93 -9.37 -3.60 -9.50
N ILE A 94 -10.67 -3.86 -9.54
CA ILE A 94 -11.52 -4.04 -8.37
C ILE A 94 -12.01 -5.48 -8.39
N LYS A 95 -11.90 -6.17 -7.25
CA LYS A 95 -12.34 -7.56 -7.07
C LYS A 95 -13.32 -7.63 -5.92
N ALA A 96 -14.29 -8.56 -6.00
CA ALA A 96 -15.22 -8.81 -4.92
C ALA A 96 -15.53 -10.31 -4.80
N SER A 97 -15.78 -10.77 -3.57
CA SER A 97 -16.23 -12.11 -3.25
C SER A 97 -16.97 -12.11 -1.92
N VAL A 98 -17.79 -13.14 -1.67
CA VAL A 98 -18.45 -13.31 -0.38
C VAL A 98 -17.66 -14.31 0.46
N LEU A 99 -17.46 -13.95 1.73
CA LEU A 99 -16.76 -14.74 2.74
C LEU A 99 -17.75 -15.23 3.79
N ASP A 100 -17.46 -16.37 4.40
CA ASP A 100 -18.10 -16.82 5.64
C ASP A 100 -17.52 -16.09 6.87
N CYS A 101 -18.00 -16.41 8.07
CA CYS A 101 -17.54 -15.81 9.32
C CYS A 101 -16.08 -16.16 9.67
N GLU A 102 -15.51 -17.21 9.08
CA GLU A 102 -14.12 -17.65 9.26
C GLU A 102 -13.17 -16.97 8.26
N GLY A 103 -13.72 -16.26 7.25
CA GLY A 103 -12.96 -15.61 6.19
C GLY A 103 -12.70 -16.53 4.98
N ASN A 104 -13.33 -17.69 4.89
CA ASN A 104 -13.24 -18.54 3.71
C ASN A 104 -14.08 -17.97 2.57
N ILE A 105 -13.56 -18.04 1.35
CA ILE A 105 -14.28 -17.60 0.16
C ILE A 105 -15.38 -18.62 -0.17
N ILE A 106 -16.65 -18.18 -0.12
CA ILE A 106 -17.83 -19.03 -0.37
C ILE A 106 -18.55 -18.72 -1.69
N SER A 107 -18.06 -17.73 -2.45
CA SER A 107 -18.58 -17.42 -3.78
C SER A 107 -17.45 -17.34 -4.81
N ARG A 108 -17.81 -17.37 -6.11
CA ARG A 108 -16.82 -17.03 -7.13
C ARG A 108 -16.32 -15.59 -6.92
N ALA A 109 -15.06 -15.32 -7.23
CA ALA A 109 -14.57 -13.94 -7.30
C ALA A 109 -15.04 -13.29 -8.62
N VAL A 110 -15.57 -12.06 -8.52
CA VAL A 110 -15.85 -11.19 -9.67
C VAL A 110 -14.85 -10.07 -9.71
N ARG A 111 -14.52 -9.58 -10.90
CA ARG A 111 -13.54 -8.50 -11.06
C ARG A 111 -13.86 -7.61 -12.25
N THR A 112 -13.42 -6.35 -12.17
CA THR A 112 -13.45 -5.39 -13.28
C THR A 112 -12.16 -4.55 -13.25
N PRO A 113 -11.69 -4.03 -14.39
CA PRO A 113 -10.67 -2.99 -14.39
C PRO A 113 -11.14 -1.76 -13.61
N THR A 114 -10.22 -1.04 -12.97
CA THR A 114 -10.53 0.24 -12.32
C THR A 114 -10.92 1.26 -13.38
N PRO A 115 -12.14 1.86 -13.32
CA PRO A 115 -12.69 2.66 -14.43
C PRO A 115 -12.25 4.12 -14.36
N TYR A 116 -11.01 4.42 -14.72
CA TYR A 116 -10.50 5.79 -14.75
C TYR A 116 -11.13 6.67 -15.84
N PRO A 117 -11.26 7.98 -15.60
CA PRO A 117 -11.11 8.69 -14.34
C PRO A 117 -12.17 8.23 -13.34
N LEU A 118 -11.80 8.18 -12.04
CA LEU A 118 -12.61 7.54 -11.01
C LEU A 118 -13.07 8.54 -9.93
N PRO A 119 -14.20 9.22 -10.11
CA PRO A 119 -14.84 9.94 -9.01
C PRO A 119 -15.44 8.98 -7.98
N PRO A 120 -15.63 9.42 -6.71
CA PRO A 120 -16.10 8.57 -5.62
C PRO A 120 -17.39 7.81 -5.94
N GLU A 121 -18.37 8.49 -6.51
CA GLU A 121 -19.67 7.91 -6.86
C GLU A 121 -19.53 6.74 -7.83
N LYS A 122 -18.63 6.88 -8.80
CA LYS A 122 -18.36 5.81 -9.78
C LYS A 122 -17.72 4.58 -9.15
N LEU A 123 -16.89 4.77 -8.11
CA LEU A 123 -16.39 3.63 -7.33
C LEU A 123 -17.52 2.92 -6.58
N VAL A 124 -18.40 3.68 -5.93
CA VAL A 124 -19.58 3.13 -5.24
C VAL A 124 -20.49 2.37 -6.22
N GLU A 125 -20.80 2.92 -7.38
CA GLU A 125 -21.58 2.27 -8.44
C GLU A 125 -20.90 0.98 -8.92
N THR A 126 -19.57 1.00 -9.09
CA THR A 126 -18.78 -0.16 -9.49
C THR A 126 -18.86 -1.27 -8.43
N ILE A 127 -18.74 -0.92 -7.15
CA ILE A 127 -18.89 -1.87 -6.04
C ILE A 127 -20.29 -2.46 -6.03
N ALA A 128 -21.35 -1.64 -6.18
CA ALA A 128 -22.72 -2.11 -6.24
C ALA A 128 -22.97 -3.04 -7.44
N SER A 129 -22.41 -2.71 -8.59
CA SER A 129 -22.47 -3.58 -9.78
C SER A 129 -21.76 -4.92 -9.60
N LEU A 130 -20.63 -4.97 -8.88
CA LEU A 130 -19.97 -6.24 -8.56
C LEU A 130 -20.77 -7.03 -7.52
N ALA A 131 -21.31 -6.35 -6.50
CA ALA A 131 -22.13 -6.97 -5.46
C ALA A 131 -23.38 -7.65 -6.05
N SER A 132 -24.04 -7.02 -7.03
CA SER A 132 -25.25 -7.58 -7.69
C SER A 132 -25.01 -8.91 -8.44
N GLN A 133 -23.74 -9.24 -8.72
CA GLN A 133 -23.34 -10.50 -9.39
C GLN A 133 -23.02 -11.63 -8.40
N LEU A 134 -23.09 -11.35 -7.10
CA LEU A 134 -22.71 -12.24 -6.00
C LEU A 134 -23.93 -12.56 -5.12
N PRO A 135 -23.87 -13.63 -4.32
CA PRO A 135 -24.87 -13.86 -3.27
C PRO A 135 -24.94 -12.67 -2.32
N GLY A 136 -26.12 -12.42 -1.74
CA GLY A 136 -26.28 -11.40 -0.70
C GLY A 136 -25.37 -11.67 0.49
N ALA A 137 -24.96 -10.58 1.16
CA ALA A 137 -24.12 -10.62 2.35
C ALA A 137 -24.73 -9.75 3.45
N ASP A 138 -24.36 -10.02 4.71
CA ASP A 138 -24.90 -9.31 5.87
C ASP A 138 -24.16 -7.97 6.11
N ARG A 139 -22.91 -7.88 5.64
CA ARG A 139 -22.04 -6.70 5.79
C ARG A 139 -21.03 -6.62 4.64
N VAL A 140 -20.38 -5.47 4.47
CA VAL A 140 -19.36 -5.29 3.43
C VAL A 140 -18.08 -4.69 4.01
N THR A 141 -16.93 -5.25 3.60
CA THR A 141 -15.61 -4.66 3.83
C THR A 141 -15.04 -4.20 2.51
N VAL A 142 -14.59 -2.96 2.45
CA VAL A 142 -13.91 -2.37 1.28
C VAL A 142 -12.49 -2.02 1.67
N GLY A 143 -11.52 -2.69 1.06
CA GLY A 143 -10.11 -2.30 1.09
C GLY A 143 -9.80 -1.41 -0.11
N MET A 144 -9.27 -0.21 0.11
CA MET A 144 -8.94 0.74 -0.95
C MET A 144 -7.62 1.46 -0.68
N PRO A 145 -6.88 1.88 -1.72
CA PRO A 145 -5.61 2.59 -1.54
C PRO A 145 -5.84 3.99 -0.97
N GLY A 146 -4.98 4.36 -0.04
CA GLY A 146 -4.95 5.68 0.58
C GLY A 146 -5.23 5.67 2.08
N MET A 147 -5.30 6.86 2.65
CA MET A 147 -5.55 7.06 4.06
C MET A 147 -7.05 7.18 4.34
N ILE A 148 -7.58 6.22 5.07
CA ILE A 148 -8.99 6.15 5.48
C ILE A 148 -9.09 6.35 6.98
N ARG A 149 -10.03 7.16 7.43
CA ARG A 149 -10.32 7.40 8.85
C ARG A 149 -11.82 7.28 9.10
N HIS A 150 -12.23 6.28 9.87
CA HIS A 150 -13.65 6.03 10.19
C HIS A 150 -14.54 6.03 8.94
N GLY A 151 -14.09 5.36 7.88
CA GLY A 151 -14.81 5.29 6.60
C GLY A 151 -14.71 6.52 5.70
N VAL A 152 -14.08 7.61 6.18
CA VAL A 152 -13.89 8.85 5.42
C VAL A 152 -12.52 8.83 4.75
N VAL A 153 -12.48 9.16 3.46
CA VAL A 153 -11.24 9.27 2.68
C VAL A 153 -10.52 10.57 3.06
N VAL A 154 -9.33 10.45 3.64
CA VAL A 154 -8.45 11.60 3.94
C VAL A 154 -7.58 11.92 2.73
N ALA A 155 -7.03 10.90 2.08
CA ALA A 155 -6.25 11.01 0.85
C ALA A 155 -6.28 9.69 0.09
N THR A 156 -6.28 9.76 -1.25
CA THR A 156 -6.13 8.60 -2.12
C THR A 156 -5.26 8.96 -3.33
N PRO A 157 -4.01 8.49 -3.39
CA PRO A 157 -3.06 8.93 -4.42
C PRO A 157 -3.40 8.39 -5.82
N HIS A 158 -4.08 7.25 -5.90
CA HIS A 158 -4.33 6.59 -7.18
C HIS A 158 -5.60 7.06 -7.87
N TYR A 159 -6.65 7.41 -7.12
CA TYR A 159 -7.97 7.70 -7.69
C TYR A 159 -8.16 9.15 -8.12
N ILE A 160 -7.25 10.03 -7.75
CA ILE A 160 -7.23 11.44 -8.16
C ILE A 160 -6.56 11.66 -9.52
N THR A 161 -6.23 10.60 -10.25
CA THR A 161 -5.47 10.64 -11.50
C THR A 161 -6.35 10.33 -12.71
N LYS A 162 -5.92 10.80 -13.90
CA LYS A 162 -6.70 10.69 -15.13
C LYS A 162 -6.83 9.25 -15.62
N ASP A 163 -5.72 8.54 -15.70
CA ASP A 163 -5.60 7.24 -16.38
C ASP A 163 -5.03 6.15 -15.45
N GLY A 164 -5.05 6.39 -14.12
CA GLY A 164 -4.52 5.48 -13.12
C GLY A 164 -3.19 5.94 -12.50
N PRO A 165 -2.58 5.10 -11.67
CA PRO A 165 -1.39 5.45 -10.91
C PRO A 165 -0.29 6.06 -11.78
N ARG A 166 0.34 7.17 -11.31
CA ARG A 166 1.42 7.92 -11.97
C ARG A 166 1.00 8.70 -13.23
N SER A 167 -0.28 8.75 -13.57
CA SER A 167 -0.79 9.64 -14.59
C SER A 167 -1.08 11.04 -14.01
N ARG A 168 -1.50 11.97 -14.87
CA ARG A 168 -1.77 13.36 -14.46
C ARG A 168 -2.86 13.42 -13.39
N VAL A 169 -2.59 14.13 -12.30
CA VAL A 169 -3.57 14.45 -11.26
C VAL A 169 -4.65 15.40 -11.82
N LEU A 170 -5.91 15.14 -11.49
CA LEU A 170 -7.06 15.96 -11.85
C LEU A 170 -7.54 16.71 -10.60
N PRO A 171 -7.50 18.06 -10.59
CA PRO A 171 -7.94 18.87 -9.43
C PRO A 171 -9.36 18.57 -8.98
N ASP A 172 -10.29 18.39 -9.93
CA ASP A 172 -11.68 18.07 -9.62
C ASP A 172 -11.83 16.75 -8.84
N LEU A 173 -10.97 15.76 -9.14
CA LEU A 173 -10.96 14.50 -8.38
C LEU A 173 -10.32 14.66 -7.00
N VAL A 174 -9.33 15.54 -6.86
CA VAL A 174 -8.75 15.86 -5.54
C VAL A 174 -9.84 16.45 -4.63
N GLU A 175 -10.64 17.37 -5.16
CA GLU A 175 -11.76 17.96 -4.42
C GLU A 175 -12.85 16.91 -4.13
N ALA A 176 -13.27 16.13 -5.12
CA ALA A 176 -14.33 15.13 -4.98
C ALA A 176 -13.96 14.03 -3.95
N TRP A 177 -12.72 13.58 -3.92
CA TRP A 177 -12.25 12.58 -2.96
C TRP A 177 -11.94 13.15 -1.57
N GLY A 178 -11.70 14.47 -1.48
CA GLY A 178 -11.37 15.14 -0.24
C GLY A 178 -12.46 15.01 0.80
N ARG A 179 -12.23 14.20 1.85
CA ARG A 179 -13.16 13.91 2.93
C ARG A 179 -14.49 13.25 2.50
N PHE A 180 -14.48 12.53 1.37
CA PHE A 180 -15.65 11.75 0.96
C PHE A 180 -15.92 10.63 1.96
N ASP A 181 -17.16 10.56 2.47
CA ASP A 181 -17.62 9.50 3.37
C ASP A 181 -17.96 8.24 2.55
N MET A 182 -16.93 7.46 2.27
CA MET A 182 -17.05 6.23 1.50
C MET A 182 -17.83 5.16 2.26
N GLY A 183 -17.69 5.12 3.59
CA GLY A 183 -18.43 4.20 4.44
C GLY A 183 -19.95 4.42 4.32
N ALA A 184 -20.40 5.64 4.57
CA ALA A 184 -21.83 5.96 4.44
C ALA A 184 -22.35 5.78 3.01
N ALA A 185 -21.53 6.09 1.99
CA ALA A 185 -21.93 5.94 0.59
C ALA A 185 -22.13 4.48 0.19
N VAL A 186 -21.19 3.60 0.55
CA VAL A 186 -21.29 2.13 0.29
C VAL A 186 -22.45 1.53 1.09
N SER A 187 -22.60 1.89 2.36
CA SER A 187 -23.69 1.40 3.20
C SER A 187 -25.06 1.76 2.62
N ARG A 188 -25.23 3.00 2.14
CA ARG A 188 -26.48 3.43 1.47
C ARG A 188 -26.72 2.68 0.16
N ALA A 189 -25.67 2.49 -0.65
CA ALA A 189 -25.80 1.84 -1.96
C ALA A 189 -26.17 0.36 -1.86
N LEU A 190 -25.65 -0.34 -0.84
CA LEU A 190 -25.85 -1.78 -0.66
C LEU A 190 -26.94 -2.12 0.37
N GLY A 191 -27.38 -1.16 1.21
CA GLY A 191 -28.36 -1.39 2.26
C GLY A 191 -27.89 -2.23 3.43
N ILE A 192 -26.55 -2.41 3.59
CA ILE A 192 -25.92 -3.21 4.64
C ILE A 192 -24.79 -2.41 5.33
N PRO A 193 -24.40 -2.76 6.57
CA PRO A 193 -23.27 -2.13 7.25
C PRO A 193 -21.99 -2.24 6.42
N SER A 194 -21.21 -1.16 6.37
CA SER A 194 -19.94 -1.12 5.66
C SER A 194 -18.77 -0.78 6.58
N LEU A 195 -17.62 -1.41 6.32
CA LEU A 195 -16.33 -1.10 6.89
C LEU A 195 -15.37 -0.76 5.74
N VAL A 196 -14.84 0.46 5.72
CA VAL A 196 -13.90 0.90 4.69
C VAL A 196 -12.54 1.16 5.32
N LEU A 197 -11.53 0.49 4.83
CA LEU A 197 -10.15 0.49 5.34
C LEU A 197 -9.14 0.67 4.20
N ASN A 198 -7.88 0.88 4.56
CA ASN A 198 -6.80 0.75 3.61
C ASN A 198 -6.66 -0.72 3.14
N ASP A 199 -6.25 -0.93 1.88
CA ASP A 199 -6.09 -2.27 1.30
C ASP A 199 -5.06 -3.14 2.03
N ALA A 200 -3.97 -2.54 2.54
CA ALA A 200 -3.00 -3.26 3.37
C ALA A 200 -3.54 -3.62 4.76
N GLU A 201 -4.47 -2.83 5.32
CA GLU A 201 -5.14 -3.16 6.59
C GLU A 201 -6.00 -4.41 6.43
N VAL A 202 -6.76 -4.49 5.34
CA VAL A 202 -7.55 -5.70 5.03
C VAL A 202 -6.66 -6.90 4.76
N ALA A 203 -5.57 -6.72 4.01
CA ALA A 203 -4.62 -7.79 3.75
C ALA A 203 -3.94 -8.28 5.04
N GLY A 204 -3.57 -7.37 5.93
CA GLY A 204 -3.00 -7.69 7.23
C GLY A 204 -3.95 -8.51 8.11
N ALA A 205 -5.21 -8.10 8.20
CA ALA A 205 -6.23 -8.84 8.95
C ALA A 205 -6.36 -10.30 8.49
N GLY A 206 -6.06 -10.59 7.21
CA GLY A 206 -6.08 -11.95 6.66
C GLY A 206 -4.92 -12.85 7.11
N VAL A 207 -3.82 -12.28 7.61
CA VAL A 207 -2.58 -13.04 7.85
C VAL A 207 -2.04 -12.97 9.28
N VAL A 208 -2.35 -11.91 10.04
CA VAL A 208 -1.84 -11.76 11.41
C VAL A 208 -2.39 -12.85 12.33
N THR A 209 -1.55 -13.26 13.28
CA THR A 209 -1.88 -14.31 14.25
C THR A 209 -2.56 -13.77 15.49
N GLY A 210 -2.45 -12.47 15.73
CA GLY A 210 -3.02 -11.79 16.91
C GLY A 210 -2.13 -11.85 18.15
N HIS A 211 -0.82 -12.04 17.98
CA HIS A 211 0.13 -12.10 19.07
C HIS A 211 1.28 -11.10 18.88
N GLY A 212 1.47 -10.24 19.88
CA GLY A 212 2.52 -9.23 19.86
C GLY A 212 2.27 -8.14 18.82
N LEU A 213 3.33 -7.44 18.43
CA LEU A 213 3.29 -6.41 17.40
C LEU A 213 3.57 -7.04 16.04
N GLU A 214 2.53 -7.11 15.21
CA GLU A 214 2.60 -7.67 13.87
C GLU A 214 2.43 -6.56 12.82
N MET A 215 3.25 -6.59 11.80
CA MET A 215 3.18 -5.61 10.71
C MET A 215 3.02 -6.33 9.38
N ILE A 216 2.23 -5.77 8.47
CA ILE A 216 2.26 -6.16 7.05
C ILE A 216 2.83 -5.00 6.23
N VAL A 217 3.63 -5.35 5.24
CA VAL A 217 4.04 -4.47 4.13
C VAL A 217 3.59 -5.12 2.84
N THR A 218 2.77 -4.43 2.07
CA THR A 218 2.34 -4.90 0.75
C THR A 218 3.18 -4.23 -0.34
N LEU A 219 3.64 -5.02 -1.29
CA LEU A 219 4.48 -4.60 -2.41
C LEU A 219 3.68 -4.73 -3.70
N GLY A 220 3.31 -3.61 -4.27
CA GLY A 220 2.48 -3.52 -5.47
C GLY A 220 2.88 -2.32 -6.32
N THR A 221 1.92 -1.50 -6.73
CA THR A 221 2.15 -0.21 -7.40
C THR A 221 3.09 0.66 -6.57
N GLY A 222 2.90 0.65 -5.25
CA GLY A 222 3.72 1.28 -4.22
C GLY A 222 3.94 0.34 -3.03
N LEU A 223 4.15 0.94 -1.85
CA LEU A 223 4.24 0.29 -0.56
C LEU A 223 2.94 0.55 0.21
N GLY A 224 2.21 -0.50 0.59
CA GLY A 224 1.15 -0.40 1.60
C GLY A 224 1.64 -0.95 2.93
N ASN A 225 1.01 -0.54 4.03
CA ASN A 225 1.35 -1.06 5.35
C ASN A 225 0.15 -1.08 6.30
N ALA A 226 0.19 -2.00 7.26
CA ALA A 226 -0.68 -1.97 8.44
C ALA A 226 0.05 -2.55 9.65
N VAL A 227 -0.35 -2.14 10.83
CA VAL A 227 0.22 -2.58 12.11
C VAL A 227 -0.90 -3.08 13.00
N PHE A 228 -0.65 -4.19 13.69
CA PHE A 228 -1.58 -4.81 14.62
C PHE A 228 -0.87 -5.05 15.95
N ASP A 229 -1.51 -4.67 17.04
CA ASP A 229 -1.04 -4.95 18.39
C ASP A 229 -1.97 -5.97 19.05
N ASN A 230 -1.48 -7.16 19.30
CA ASN A 230 -2.26 -8.28 19.86
C ASN A 230 -3.59 -8.50 19.11
N GLY A 231 -3.55 -8.46 17.79
CA GLY A 231 -4.70 -8.65 16.89
C GLY A 231 -5.60 -7.44 16.74
N VAL A 232 -5.31 -6.31 17.38
CA VAL A 232 -6.06 -5.06 17.22
C VAL A 232 -5.37 -4.18 16.18
N LEU A 233 -6.13 -3.74 15.18
CA LEU A 233 -5.62 -2.84 14.16
C LEU A 233 -5.23 -1.48 14.75
N ALA A 234 -3.98 -1.07 14.56
CA ALA A 234 -3.50 0.24 14.96
C ALA A 234 -4.00 1.33 13.99
N PRO A 235 -4.07 2.61 14.43
CA PRO A 235 -4.37 3.70 13.52
C PRO A 235 -3.41 3.73 12.32
N HIS A 236 -3.96 3.86 11.12
CA HIS A 236 -3.17 3.87 9.88
C HIS A 236 -2.18 5.04 9.84
N VAL A 237 -0.94 4.73 9.50
CA VAL A 237 0.13 5.68 9.17
C VAL A 237 0.60 5.38 7.76
N GLU A 238 0.56 6.38 6.87
CA GLU A 238 0.94 6.22 5.47
C GLU A 238 2.47 6.25 5.32
N VAL A 239 3.10 5.12 5.59
CA VAL A 239 4.56 4.97 5.54
C VAL A 239 5.09 5.16 4.11
N SER A 240 4.30 4.85 3.10
CA SER A 240 4.66 4.97 1.69
C SER A 240 5.19 6.37 1.33
N GLN A 241 4.67 7.40 1.98
CA GLN A 241 5.03 8.81 1.76
C GLN A 241 6.24 9.27 2.58
N GLY A 242 6.76 8.39 3.45
CA GLY A 242 7.98 8.69 4.21
C GLY A 242 9.20 8.86 3.29
N PRO A 243 10.12 9.79 3.62
CA PRO A 243 11.35 9.98 2.85
C PRO A 243 12.31 8.82 3.07
N VAL A 244 12.94 8.32 2.01
CA VAL A 244 13.94 7.26 2.09
C VAL A 244 15.35 7.78 1.79
N ARG A 245 15.60 8.33 0.61
CA ARG A 245 16.86 8.99 0.22
C ARG A 245 16.67 9.80 -1.08
N TRP A 246 17.52 10.78 -1.30
CA TRP A 246 17.51 11.66 -2.49
C TRP A 246 16.17 12.35 -2.73
N GLY A 247 15.39 12.60 -1.69
CA GLY A 247 14.06 13.19 -1.80
C GLY A 247 12.98 12.24 -2.32
N LEU A 248 13.31 10.94 -2.48
CA LEU A 248 12.33 9.92 -2.86
C LEU A 248 11.54 9.44 -1.65
N THR A 249 10.27 9.14 -1.87
CA THR A 249 9.44 8.42 -0.91
C THR A 249 9.69 6.91 -0.99
N TYR A 250 9.16 6.13 -0.03
CA TYR A 250 9.20 4.67 -0.13
C TYR A 250 8.51 4.17 -1.40
N ASP A 251 7.38 4.78 -1.80
CA ASP A 251 6.70 4.47 -3.06
C ASP A 251 7.58 4.68 -4.28
N ASP A 252 8.29 5.81 -4.33
CA ASP A 252 9.21 6.10 -5.43
C ASP A 252 10.41 5.15 -5.44
N TYR A 253 10.81 4.63 -4.28
CA TYR A 253 12.04 3.86 -4.14
C TYR A 253 11.86 2.37 -4.45
N ILE A 254 10.70 1.78 -4.11
CA ILE A 254 10.44 0.34 -4.29
C ILE A 254 9.14 0.00 -5.02
N GLY A 255 8.39 0.98 -5.53
CA GLY A 255 7.18 0.73 -6.30
C GLY A 255 7.43 -0.10 -7.57
N GLU A 256 6.36 -0.58 -8.18
CA GLU A 256 6.37 -1.43 -9.39
C GLU A 256 7.26 -0.88 -10.50
N HIS A 257 7.20 0.43 -10.76
CA HIS A 257 7.98 1.03 -11.84
C HIS A 257 9.50 0.92 -11.61
N GLU A 258 9.95 1.04 -10.35
CA GLU A 258 11.35 0.84 -10.02
C GLU A 258 11.76 -0.61 -10.13
N ARG A 259 10.87 -1.53 -9.77
CA ARG A 259 11.08 -2.95 -10.00
C ARG A 259 11.31 -3.25 -11.49
N LEU A 260 10.44 -2.71 -12.35
CA LEU A 260 10.55 -2.88 -13.80
C LEU A 260 11.82 -2.24 -14.37
N ARG A 261 12.22 -1.07 -13.84
CA ARG A 261 13.43 -0.36 -14.26
C ARG A 261 14.71 -1.07 -13.82
N LEU A 262 14.76 -1.60 -12.60
CA LEU A 262 15.97 -2.17 -11.97
C LEU A 262 16.12 -3.68 -12.19
N GLY A 263 15.04 -4.38 -12.52
CA GLY A 263 14.93 -5.83 -12.45
C GLY A 263 14.85 -6.37 -11.02
N ASP A 264 14.31 -7.57 -10.89
CA ASP A 264 13.97 -8.18 -9.59
C ASP A 264 15.18 -8.27 -8.63
N ALA A 265 16.38 -8.50 -9.12
CA ALA A 265 17.58 -8.67 -8.29
C ALA A 265 18.01 -7.36 -7.57
N HIS A 266 18.06 -6.23 -8.29
CA HIS A 266 18.41 -4.94 -7.70
C HIS A 266 17.27 -4.37 -6.87
N TRP A 267 16.04 -4.54 -7.34
CA TRP A 267 14.85 -4.14 -6.60
C TRP A 267 14.73 -4.89 -5.27
N SER A 268 15.00 -6.19 -5.22
CA SER A 268 14.99 -6.97 -3.96
C SER A 268 15.99 -6.45 -2.93
N ARG A 269 17.16 -5.92 -3.36
CA ARG A 269 18.10 -5.26 -2.43
C ARG A 269 17.50 -4.00 -1.84
N ARG A 270 16.73 -3.23 -2.62
CA ARG A 270 16.04 -2.05 -2.10
C ARG A 270 14.93 -2.42 -1.13
N VAL A 271 14.13 -3.46 -1.43
CA VAL A 271 13.12 -3.98 -0.50
C VAL A 271 13.77 -4.35 0.83
N ARG A 272 14.88 -5.11 0.81
CA ARG A 272 15.60 -5.44 2.04
C ARG A 272 16.03 -4.20 2.82
N ARG A 273 16.61 -3.19 2.15
CA ARG A 273 16.98 -1.93 2.81
C ARG A 273 15.80 -1.20 3.43
N VAL A 274 14.64 -1.26 2.81
CA VAL A 274 13.41 -0.67 3.38
C VAL A 274 13.00 -1.44 4.63
N VAL A 275 13.00 -2.76 4.61
CA VAL A 275 12.71 -3.59 5.79
C VAL A 275 13.72 -3.30 6.91
N ASP A 276 15.03 -3.26 6.58
CA ASP A 276 16.09 -2.94 7.54
C ASP A 276 15.92 -1.54 8.16
N ALA A 277 15.41 -0.56 7.39
CA ALA A 277 15.15 0.79 7.88
C ALA A 277 13.89 0.89 8.76
N LEU A 278 12.85 0.13 8.44
CA LEU A 278 11.60 0.11 9.21
C LEU A 278 11.74 -0.68 10.53
N ARG A 279 12.59 -1.70 10.57
CA ARG A 279 12.79 -2.57 11.74
C ARG A 279 13.06 -1.80 13.04
N PRO A 280 14.02 -0.88 13.14
CA PRO A 280 14.28 -0.15 14.39
C PRO A 280 13.18 0.86 14.74
N MET A 281 12.30 1.20 13.79
CA MET A 281 11.19 2.13 14.02
C MET A 281 9.98 1.43 14.64
N TYR A 282 9.71 0.20 14.22
CA TYR A 282 8.52 -0.56 14.65
C TYR A 282 8.83 -1.63 15.69
N LEU A 283 10.02 -2.25 15.64
CA LEU A 283 10.42 -3.35 16.54
C LEU A 283 9.35 -4.45 16.60
N TRP A 284 8.83 -4.85 15.43
CA TRP A 284 7.80 -5.87 15.31
C TRP A 284 8.28 -7.25 15.80
N ASP A 285 7.37 -8.04 16.31
CA ASP A 285 7.59 -9.46 16.59
C ASP A 285 7.52 -10.28 15.29
N ARG A 286 6.68 -9.83 14.32
CA ARG A 286 6.55 -10.46 13.01
C ARG A 286 6.21 -9.44 11.91
N LEU A 287 6.90 -9.58 10.78
CA LEU A 287 6.61 -8.83 9.56
C LEU A 287 6.09 -9.77 8.48
N TYR A 288 4.99 -9.40 7.84
CA TYR A 288 4.46 -10.07 6.65
C TYR A 288 4.77 -9.24 5.41
N LEU A 289 5.32 -9.88 4.36
CA LEU A 289 5.53 -9.27 3.05
C LEU A 289 4.48 -9.82 2.08
N GLY A 290 3.50 -9.00 1.74
CA GLY A 290 2.40 -9.31 0.84
C GLY A 290 2.43 -8.50 -0.45
N GLY A 291 1.30 -8.51 -1.16
CA GLY A 291 1.12 -7.83 -2.44
C GLY A 291 1.68 -8.60 -3.63
N GLY A 292 1.29 -8.18 -4.84
CA GLY A 292 1.60 -8.91 -6.08
C GLY A 292 3.09 -9.06 -6.39
N ASN A 293 3.94 -8.16 -5.87
CA ASN A 293 5.38 -8.17 -6.09
C ASN A 293 6.19 -8.90 -5.01
N SER A 294 5.60 -9.28 -3.88
CA SER A 294 6.33 -9.98 -2.80
C SER A 294 7.03 -11.24 -3.29
N ARG A 295 6.38 -12.00 -4.18
CA ARG A 295 6.93 -13.20 -4.83
C ARG A 295 8.11 -12.93 -5.79
N ARG A 296 8.40 -11.68 -6.10
CA ARG A 296 9.53 -11.26 -6.95
C ARG A 296 10.80 -11.00 -6.15
N ILE A 297 10.71 -11.00 -4.82
CA ILE A 297 11.89 -10.91 -3.96
C ILE A 297 12.74 -12.15 -4.20
N THR A 298 14.02 -11.95 -4.54
CA THR A 298 14.91 -13.07 -4.78
C THR A 298 15.20 -13.86 -3.50
N ALA A 299 15.34 -15.18 -3.60
CA ALA A 299 15.64 -16.04 -2.45
C ALA A 299 16.91 -15.59 -1.70
N ALA A 300 17.93 -15.12 -2.43
CA ALA A 300 19.17 -14.62 -1.85
C ALA A 300 18.98 -13.35 -1.00
N GLN A 301 18.01 -12.50 -1.31
CA GLN A 301 17.68 -11.34 -0.48
C GLN A 301 16.73 -11.72 0.65
N LEU A 302 15.76 -12.58 0.38
CA LEU A 302 14.82 -13.07 1.38
C LEU A 302 15.56 -13.74 2.56
N ALA A 303 16.55 -14.58 2.28
CA ALA A 303 17.41 -15.21 3.29
C ALA A 303 18.22 -14.24 4.17
N LYS A 304 18.29 -12.95 3.78
CA LYS A 304 19.00 -11.88 4.52
C LYS A 304 18.08 -10.93 5.26
N ILE A 305 16.77 -11.04 5.07
CA ILE A 305 15.81 -10.11 5.67
C ILE A 305 15.58 -10.45 7.16
N GLY A 306 15.61 -11.73 7.54
CA GLY A 306 15.44 -12.22 8.91
C GLY A 306 14.33 -13.27 9.02
N ASP A 307 14.40 -14.08 10.06
CA ASP A 307 13.47 -15.20 10.32
C ASP A 307 12.11 -14.73 10.86
N ASP A 308 12.03 -13.48 11.29
CA ASP A 308 10.82 -12.79 11.73
C ASP A 308 9.95 -12.30 10.56
N VAL A 309 10.41 -12.50 9.31
CA VAL A 309 9.74 -12.02 8.10
C VAL A 309 9.14 -13.19 7.31
N VAL A 310 7.84 -13.10 7.01
CA VAL A 310 7.08 -14.12 6.28
C VAL A 310 6.54 -13.54 4.99
N VAL A 311 6.78 -14.21 3.84
CA VAL A 311 6.12 -13.85 2.58
C VAL A 311 4.76 -14.51 2.53
N VAL A 312 3.71 -13.70 2.28
CA VAL A 312 2.32 -14.18 2.26
C VAL A 312 1.72 -14.07 0.86
N PRO A 313 0.75 -14.94 0.53
CA PRO A 313 0.11 -14.92 -0.78
C PRO A 313 -0.75 -13.66 -0.96
N ASN A 314 -1.05 -13.32 -2.22
CA ASN A 314 -1.80 -12.11 -2.57
C ASN A 314 -3.31 -12.21 -2.28
N GLU A 315 -3.82 -13.41 -2.01
CA GLU A 315 -5.22 -13.65 -1.66
C GLU A 315 -5.63 -13.05 -0.31
N ALA A 316 -4.66 -12.73 0.55
CA ALA A 316 -4.87 -12.09 1.85
C ALA A 316 -5.69 -10.79 1.76
N GLY A 317 -5.56 -10.02 0.66
CA GLY A 317 -6.35 -8.82 0.42
C GLY A 317 -7.87 -9.04 0.34
N MET A 318 -8.31 -10.29 0.12
CA MET A 318 -9.74 -10.64 0.14
C MET A 318 -10.15 -11.33 1.43
N THR A 319 -9.38 -12.32 1.89
CA THR A 319 -9.74 -13.17 3.04
C THR A 319 -9.77 -12.42 4.37
N GLY A 320 -9.03 -11.32 4.49
CA GLY A 320 -9.05 -10.46 5.67
C GLY A 320 -10.36 -9.72 5.93
N GLY A 321 -11.20 -9.57 4.89
CA GLY A 321 -12.41 -8.74 4.97
C GLY A 321 -13.39 -9.13 6.08
N ALA A 322 -13.52 -10.41 6.42
CA ALA A 322 -14.39 -10.85 7.51
C ALA A 322 -13.78 -10.52 8.89
N ARG A 323 -12.45 -10.73 9.05
CA ARG A 323 -11.74 -10.54 10.33
C ARG A 323 -11.57 -9.05 10.72
N CYS A 324 -11.61 -8.14 9.73
CA CYS A 324 -11.50 -6.71 9.99
C CYS A 324 -12.54 -6.19 10.97
N TRP A 325 -13.74 -6.79 11.00
CA TRP A 325 -14.83 -6.38 11.89
C TRP A 325 -14.55 -6.66 13.37
N ASP A 326 -13.70 -7.64 13.64
CA ASP A 326 -13.30 -7.99 15.01
C ASP A 326 -12.03 -7.24 15.43
N MET A 327 -11.23 -6.79 14.49
CA MET A 327 -9.91 -6.18 14.70
C MET A 327 -9.93 -4.65 14.64
N ALA A 328 -10.85 -4.06 13.86
CA ALA A 328 -10.98 -2.61 13.77
C ALA A 328 -11.53 -2.05 15.08
N ARG A 329 -10.89 -1.00 15.59
CA ARG A 329 -11.43 -0.26 16.74
C ARG A 329 -12.70 0.47 16.29
N PRO A 330 -13.77 0.50 17.13
CA PRO A 330 -14.98 1.24 16.83
C PRO A 330 -14.76 2.76 16.74
#